data_3e05fbded91f047ae325f4a9b1086d46
#
_entry.id   3e05fbded91f047ae325f4a9b1086d46
#
_cell.length_a   1.000
_cell.length_b   1.000
_cell.length_c   1.000
_cell.angle_alpha   90.00
_cell.angle_beta   90.00
_cell.angle_gamma   90.00
#
_symmetry.space_group_name_H-M   'P 1'
#
loop_
_entity.id
_entity.type
_entity.pdbx_description
1 polymer ?
#
loop_
_entity_poly.entity_id
_entity_poly.type
_entity_poly.pdbx_seq_one_letter_code
_entity_poly.pdbx_strand_id
1 'polypeptide(L)'
;MSDLHSDDPWLAVSWNGEHRCIYALWKGFAKSHELRAGGEKILQAIRSRHADALVSDNRRLVGLTGADQDWFSETWTPKAVRAGLRRIGVVLPAQGFGRYDSEDVMGRIGNRDFVTHAFDSPSEAFDWIAETPSTG
;
A
#
# COMPACT_ATOMS: atom_id res chain seq x y z
N MET A 1 -5.07 -2.16 18.24
CA MET A 1 -3.83 -2.94 18.36
C MET A 1 -3.50 -3.56 17.00
N SER A 2 -2.26 -3.44 16.56
CA SER A 2 -1.85 -4.00 15.28
C SER A 2 -1.14 -5.33 15.47
N ASP A 3 -1.47 -6.28 14.60
CA ASP A 3 -0.83 -7.59 14.59
C ASP A 3 0.21 -7.63 13.49
N LEU A 4 1.45 -7.86 13.87
CA LEU A 4 2.55 -7.93 12.91
C LEU A 4 2.43 -9.19 12.06
N HIS A 5 2.41 -9.01 10.73
CA HIS A 5 2.39 -10.09 9.76
C HIS A 5 3.81 -10.46 9.29
N SER A 6 4.62 -9.45 8.98
CA SER A 6 6.02 -9.65 8.63
C SER A 6 6.82 -8.38 8.94
N ASP A 7 8.11 -8.55 9.21
CA ASP A 7 8.99 -7.44 9.55
C ASP A 7 10.38 -7.69 8.97
N ASP A 8 10.64 -7.06 7.83
CA ASP A 8 11.94 -7.08 7.17
C ASP A 8 12.63 -5.74 7.32
N PRO A 9 13.95 -5.65 7.12
CA PRO A 9 14.67 -4.38 7.20
C PRO A 9 14.12 -3.29 6.28
N TRP A 10 13.43 -3.68 5.21
CA TRP A 10 12.93 -2.76 4.18
C TRP A 10 11.41 -2.63 4.14
N LEU A 11 10.67 -3.48 4.88
CA LEU A 11 9.20 -3.43 4.90
C LEU A 11 8.65 -4.11 6.15
N ALA A 12 7.71 -3.46 6.83
CA ALA A 12 6.90 -4.08 7.87
C ALA A 12 5.44 -4.10 7.42
N VAL A 13 4.82 -5.26 7.53
CA VAL A 13 3.40 -5.46 7.17
C VAL A 13 2.65 -5.88 8.43
N SER A 14 1.57 -5.16 8.76
CA SER A 14 0.77 -5.47 9.94
C SER A 14 -0.71 -5.31 9.65
N TRP A 15 -1.52 -5.95 10.50
CA TRP A 15 -2.97 -5.80 10.50
C TRP A 15 -3.36 -4.76 11.55
N ASN A 16 -4.08 -3.73 11.14
CA ASN A 16 -4.66 -2.76 12.06
C ASN A 16 -6.11 -3.16 12.32
N GLY A 17 -6.36 -3.79 13.47
CA GLY A 17 -7.69 -4.31 13.81
C GLY A 17 -8.72 -3.22 14.12
N GLU A 18 -8.27 -2.07 14.60
CA GLU A 18 -9.13 -0.93 14.88
C GLU A 18 -9.76 -0.37 13.60
N HIS A 19 -8.97 -0.25 12.54
CA HIS A 19 -9.41 0.30 11.27
C HIS A 19 -9.68 -0.77 10.21
N ARG A 20 -9.45 -2.03 10.54
CA ARG A 20 -9.70 -3.19 9.68
C ARG A 20 -8.99 -3.08 8.34
N CYS A 21 -7.70 -2.77 8.38
CA CYS A 21 -6.89 -2.61 7.17
C CYS A 21 -5.49 -3.19 7.38
N ILE A 22 -4.82 -3.46 6.26
CA ILE A 22 -3.41 -3.79 6.27
C ILE A 22 -2.63 -2.47 6.30
N TYR A 23 -1.57 -2.43 7.10
CA TYR A 23 -0.64 -1.30 7.14
C TYR A 23 0.72 -1.79 6.67
N ALA A 24 1.21 -1.23 5.57
CA ALA A 24 2.51 -1.56 4.99
C ALA A 24 3.44 -0.35 5.14
N LEU A 25 4.48 -0.51 5.95
CA LEU A 25 5.48 0.55 6.18
C LEU A 25 6.76 0.21 5.41
N TRP A 26 7.03 0.95 4.35
CA TRP A 26 8.29 0.86 3.61
C TRP A 26 9.36 1.64 4.37
N LYS A 27 10.51 1.00 4.64
CA LYS A 27 11.51 1.52 5.60
C LYS A 27 12.73 2.17 4.94
N GLY A 28 12.64 2.61 3.71
CA GLY A 28 13.73 3.29 3.03
C GLY A 28 14.03 2.68 1.67
N PHE A 29 15.31 2.55 1.36
CA PHE A 29 15.70 1.98 0.07
C PHE A 29 15.44 0.47 0.06
N ALA A 30 14.74 0.01 -0.97
CA ALA A 30 14.54 -1.40 -1.23
C ALA A 30 14.93 -1.68 -2.68
N LYS A 31 15.68 -2.75 -2.91
CA LYS A 31 16.04 -3.17 -4.26
C LYS A 31 14.80 -3.74 -4.95
N SER A 32 14.82 -3.81 -6.29
CA SER A 32 13.67 -4.28 -7.06
C SER A 32 13.13 -5.63 -6.57
N HIS A 33 14.00 -6.60 -6.30
CA HIS A 33 13.55 -7.91 -5.82
C HIS A 33 12.94 -7.84 -4.42
N GLU A 34 13.39 -6.91 -3.59
CA GLU A 34 12.82 -6.67 -2.25
C GLU A 34 11.45 -6.00 -2.35
N LEU A 35 11.31 -5.04 -3.25
CA LEU A 35 10.02 -4.39 -3.51
C LEU A 35 8.98 -5.40 -3.97
N ARG A 36 9.36 -6.31 -4.88
CA ARG A 36 8.44 -7.33 -5.39
C ARG A 36 8.11 -8.37 -4.34
N ALA A 37 9.11 -8.82 -3.57
CA ALA A 37 8.88 -9.72 -2.44
C ALA A 37 7.95 -9.07 -1.41
N GLY A 38 8.14 -7.77 -1.15
CA GLY A 38 7.28 -7.02 -0.25
C GLY A 38 5.84 -6.94 -0.75
N GLY A 39 5.66 -6.69 -2.04
CA GLY A 39 4.34 -6.71 -2.66
C GLY A 39 3.63 -8.05 -2.46
N GLU A 40 4.36 -9.16 -2.60
CA GLU A 40 3.80 -10.48 -2.36
C GLU A 40 3.43 -10.69 -0.89
N LYS A 41 4.22 -10.18 0.06
CA LYS A 41 3.89 -10.26 1.49
C LYS A 41 2.64 -9.45 1.82
N ILE A 42 2.47 -8.30 1.19
CA ILE A 42 1.25 -7.50 1.36
C ILE A 42 0.05 -8.28 0.82
N LEU A 43 0.18 -8.93 -0.34
CA LEU A 43 -0.90 -9.77 -0.90
C LEU A 43 -1.27 -10.92 0.04
N GLN A 44 -0.29 -11.58 0.63
CA GLN A 44 -0.53 -12.66 1.60
C GLN A 44 -1.32 -12.15 2.79
N ALA A 45 -0.98 -10.97 3.30
CA ALA A 45 -1.68 -10.36 4.42
C ALA A 45 -3.14 -10.00 4.04
N ILE A 46 -3.34 -9.44 2.86
CA ILE A 46 -4.67 -9.12 2.34
C ILE A 46 -5.54 -10.38 2.29
N ARG A 47 -5.00 -11.46 1.73
CA ARG A 47 -5.74 -12.73 1.62
C ARG A 47 -6.02 -13.34 2.99
N SER A 48 -5.01 -13.33 3.86
CA SER A 48 -5.11 -13.93 5.20
C SER A 48 -6.18 -13.24 6.06
N ARG A 49 -6.31 -11.93 5.94
CA ARG A 49 -7.24 -11.13 6.73
C ARG A 49 -8.53 -10.79 6.00
N HIS A 50 -8.68 -11.20 4.75
CA HIS A 50 -9.81 -10.79 3.90
C HIS A 50 -9.97 -9.27 3.92
N ALA A 51 -8.85 -8.56 3.82
CA ALA A 51 -8.82 -7.11 3.89
C ALA A 51 -9.30 -6.48 2.60
N ASP A 52 -10.11 -5.42 2.70
CA ASP A 52 -10.51 -4.63 1.55
C ASP A 52 -9.80 -3.27 1.48
N ALA A 53 -8.99 -2.96 2.50
CA ALA A 53 -8.29 -1.68 2.60
C ALA A 53 -6.82 -1.88 2.99
N LEU A 54 -5.98 -1.04 2.40
CA LEU A 54 -4.54 -1.00 2.65
C LEU A 54 -4.11 0.44 2.88
N VAL A 55 -3.30 0.67 3.91
CA VAL A 55 -2.53 1.91 4.04
C VAL A 55 -1.09 1.58 3.69
N SER A 56 -0.60 2.17 2.60
CA SER A 56 0.79 2.03 2.18
C SER A 56 1.56 3.27 2.61
N ASP A 57 2.42 3.11 3.62
CA ASP A 57 3.20 4.22 4.14
C ASP A 57 4.51 4.31 3.37
N ASN A 58 4.56 5.26 2.45
CA ASN A 58 5.69 5.46 1.54
C ASN A 58 6.59 6.61 1.95
N ARG A 59 6.42 7.16 3.17
CA ARG A 59 7.19 8.34 3.61
C ARG A 59 8.70 8.14 3.54
N ARG A 60 9.16 6.92 3.76
CA ARG A 60 10.59 6.60 3.72
C ARG A 60 11.06 6.01 2.41
N LEU A 61 10.14 5.87 1.44
CA LEU A 61 10.48 5.30 0.15
C LEU A 61 11.31 6.30 -0.65
N VAL A 62 12.48 5.86 -1.11
CA VAL A 62 13.43 6.74 -1.82
C VAL A 62 13.02 6.95 -3.26
N GLY A 63 12.49 5.92 -3.91
CA GLY A 63 12.06 6.00 -5.29
C GLY A 63 11.79 4.60 -5.86
N LEU A 64 11.22 4.57 -7.04
CA LEU A 64 10.92 3.34 -7.78
C LEU A 64 11.45 3.47 -9.19
N THR A 65 12.05 2.38 -9.71
CA THR A 65 12.41 2.34 -11.13
C THR A 65 11.14 2.27 -11.98
N GLY A 66 11.25 2.62 -13.26
CA GLY A 66 10.13 2.47 -14.18
C GLY A 66 9.59 1.03 -14.24
N ALA A 67 10.50 0.06 -14.22
CA ALA A 67 10.12 -1.35 -14.22
C ALA A 67 9.33 -1.75 -12.95
N ASP A 68 9.71 -1.19 -11.79
CA ASP A 68 9.01 -1.45 -10.53
C ASP A 68 7.63 -0.78 -10.52
N GLN A 69 7.53 0.44 -11.06
CA GLN A 69 6.24 1.12 -11.21
C GLN A 69 5.30 0.31 -12.10
N ASP A 70 5.81 -0.19 -13.22
CA ASP A 70 5.03 -1.03 -14.14
C ASP A 70 4.58 -2.31 -13.45
N TRP A 71 5.46 -2.94 -12.67
CA TRP A 71 5.12 -4.16 -11.97
C TRP A 71 3.98 -3.92 -10.96
N PHE A 72 4.05 -2.86 -10.18
CA PHE A 72 2.99 -2.55 -9.22
C PHE A 72 1.67 -2.26 -9.91
N SER A 73 1.67 -1.50 -11.00
CA SER A 73 0.44 -1.15 -11.69
C SER A 73 -0.12 -2.27 -12.54
N GLU A 74 0.71 -3.04 -13.23
CA GLU A 74 0.26 -4.03 -14.21
C GLU A 74 0.18 -5.45 -13.67
N THR A 75 0.97 -5.78 -12.67
CA THR A 75 1.02 -7.14 -12.11
C THR A 75 0.43 -7.22 -10.71
N TRP A 76 0.91 -6.37 -9.80
CA TRP A 76 0.50 -6.46 -8.41
C TRP A 76 -0.96 -6.03 -8.20
N THR A 77 -1.35 -4.88 -8.74
CA THR A 77 -2.69 -4.31 -8.52
C THR A 77 -3.81 -5.24 -8.96
N PRO A 78 -3.76 -5.87 -10.16
CA PRO A 78 -4.79 -6.83 -10.53
C PRO A 78 -4.90 -8.00 -9.56
N LYS A 79 -3.77 -8.49 -9.02
CA LYS A 79 -3.77 -9.55 -8.01
C LYS A 79 -4.43 -9.09 -6.72
N ALA A 80 -4.13 -7.87 -6.29
CA ALA A 80 -4.70 -7.30 -5.07
C ALA A 80 -6.22 -7.13 -5.19
N VAL A 81 -6.69 -6.65 -6.33
CA VAL A 81 -8.12 -6.50 -6.60
C VAL A 81 -8.82 -7.87 -6.58
N ARG A 82 -8.21 -8.89 -7.20
CA ARG A 82 -8.76 -10.26 -7.16
C ARG A 82 -8.78 -10.83 -5.74
N ALA A 83 -7.85 -10.41 -4.89
CA ALA A 83 -7.82 -10.82 -3.48
C ALA A 83 -8.87 -10.10 -2.61
N GLY A 84 -9.52 -9.08 -3.15
CA GLY A 84 -10.58 -8.36 -2.45
C GLY A 84 -10.26 -6.92 -2.09
N LEU A 85 -9.07 -6.43 -2.41
CA LEU A 85 -8.70 -5.05 -2.10
C LEU A 85 -9.53 -4.07 -2.94
N ARG A 86 -10.04 -3.02 -2.28
CA ARG A 86 -10.89 -2.00 -2.92
C ARG A 86 -10.38 -0.59 -2.73
N ARG A 87 -9.56 -0.35 -1.69
CA ARG A 87 -9.07 1.00 -1.35
C ARG A 87 -7.63 0.94 -0.89
N ILE A 88 -6.84 1.92 -1.34
CA ILE A 88 -5.49 2.13 -0.81
C ILE A 88 -5.35 3.60 -0.43
N GLY A 89 -5.01 3.86 0.83
CA GLY A 89 -4.53 5.16 1.27
C GLY A 89 -3.00 5.14 1.20
N VAL A 90 -2.42 6.07 0.46
CA VAL A 90 -0.98 6.16 0.30
C VAL A 90 -0.46 7.35 1.07
N VAL A 91 0.44 7.10 2.04
CA VAL A 91 1.09 8.18 2.79
C VAL A 91 2.37 8.54 2.04
N LEU A 92 2.41 9.75 1.48
CA LEU A 92 3.48 10.16 0.58
C LEU A 92 4.67 10.75 1.32
N PRO A 93 5.90 10.59 0.77
CA PRO A 93 7.03 11.39 1.21
C PRO A 93 6.72 12.88 1.03
N ALA A 94 7.30 13.72 1.88
CA ALA A 94 7.07 15.16 1.79
C ALA A 94 7.56 15.74 0.46
N GLN A 95 8.63 15.16 -0.10
CA GLN A 95 9.22 15.64 -1.35
C GLN A 95 10.11 14.55 -1.97
N GLY A 96 10.63 14.82 -3.16
CA GLY A 96 11.60 13.96 -3.82
C GLY A 96 10.99 12.93 -4.77
N PHE A 97 11.85 12.07 -5.29
CA PHE A 97 11.45 11.07 -6.28
C PHE A 97 10.44 10.05 -5.73
N GLY A 98 10.57 9.69 -4.46
CA GLY A 98 9.62 8.75 -3.84
C GLY A 98 8.19 9.28 -3.88
N ARG A 99 7.99 10.59 -3.67
CA ARG A 99 6.68 11.21 -3.76
C ARG A 99 6.16 11.17 -5.20
N TYR A 100 6.99 11.59 -6.14
CA TYR A 100 6.63 11.64 -7.55
C TYR A 100 6.27 10.25 -8.08
N ASP A 101 7.11 9.26 -7.79
CA ASP A 101 6.90 7.89 -8.26
C ASP A 101 5.65 7.26 -7.66
N SER A 102 5.37 7.53 -6.38
CA SER A 102 4.15 7.04 -5.73
C SER A 102 2.90 7.64 -6.36
N GLU A 103 2.92 8.95 -6.63
CA GLU A 103 1.79 9.63 -7.28
C GLU A 103 1.56 9.10 -8.70
N ASP A 104 2.65 8.79 -9.43
CA ASP A 104 2.56 8.25 -10.78
C ASP A 104 1.88 6.88 -10.78
N VAL A 105 2.29 5.99 -9.88
CA VAL A 105 1.64 4.67 -9.74
C VAL A 105 0.16 4.82 -9.38
N MET A 106 -0.17 5.71 -8.44
CA MET A 106 -1.55 5.96 -8.05
C MET A 106 -2.40 6.40 -9.24
N GLY A 107 -1.86 7.26 -10.10
CA GLY A 107 -2.56 7.74 -11.27
C GLY A 107 -2.87 6.65 -12.28
N ARG A 108 -2.08 5.56 -12.27
CA ARG A 108 -2.27 4.44 -13.19
C ARG A 108 -3.27 3.40 -12.68
N ILE A 109 -3.38 3.24 -11.35
CA ILE A 109 -4.12 2.10 -10.77
C ILE A 109 -5.53 2.44 -10.32
N GLY A 110 -5.81 3.71 -10.02
CA GLY A 110 -7.13 4.11 -9.54
C GLY A 110 -8.19 4.01 -10.63
N ASN A 111 -9.36 3.47 -10.29
CA ASN A 111 -10.52 3.42 -11.17
C ASN A 111 -11.79 3.38 -10.31
N ARG A 112 -12.94 3.23 -10.96
CA ARG A 112 -14.24 3.24 -10.29
C ARG A 112 -14.41 2.15 -9.23
N ASP A 113 -13.79 0.99 -9.43
CA ASP A 113 -13.91 -0.17 -8.53
C ASP A 113 -12.75 -0.27 -7.55
N PHE A 114 -11.72 0.55 -7.73
CA PHE A 114 -10.50 0.52 -6.93
C PHE A 114 -10.05 1.96 -6.67
N VAL A 115 -10.20 2.40 -5.44
CA VAL A 115 -9.98 3.81 -5.07
C VAL A 115 -8.62 4.00 -4.41
N THR A 116 -7.87 4.99 -4.88
CA THR A 116 -6.62 5.40 -4.28
C THR A 116 -6.73 6.85 -3.81
N HIS A 117 -6.10 7.16 -2.68
CA HIS A 117 -6.06 8.52 -2.16
C HIS A 117 -4.74 8.76 -1.45
N ALA A 118 -4.19 9.97 -1.60
CA ALA A 118 -2.91 10.34 -1.02
C ALA A 118 -3.10 11.14 0.27
N PHE A 119 -2.20 10.91 1.23
CA PHE A 119 -2.22 11.59 2.53
C PHE A 119 -0.81 12.00 2.93
N ASP A 120 -0.71 12.93 3.87
CA ASP A 120 0.57 13.37 4.41
C ASP A 120 0.93 12.63 5.71
N SER A 121 -0.03 11.97 6.33
CA SER A 121 0.21 11.21 7.57
C SER A 121 -0.59 9.91 7.60
N PRO A 122 -0.12 8.89 8.35
CA PRO A 122 -0.89 7.66 8.53
C PRO A 122 -2.23 7.90 9.21
N SER A 123 -2.30 8.83 10.17
CA SER A 123 -3.53 9.17 10.87
C SER A 123 -4.64 9.59 9.91
N GLU A 124 -4.31 10.45 8.95
CA GLU A 124 -5.28 10.88 7.94
C GLU A 124 -5.75 9.72 7.06
N ALA A 125 -4.83 8.84 6.70
CA ALA A 125 -5.17 7.66 5.90
C ALA A 125 -6.11 6.72 6.65
N PHE A 126 -5.84 6.46 7.93
CA PHE A 126 -6.71 5.63 8.76
C PHE A 126 -8.10 6.25 8.93
N ASP A 127 -8.17 7.57 9.13
CA ASP A 127 -9.44 8.28 9.24
C ASP A 127 -10.27 8.12 7.96
N TRP A 128 -9.63 8.24 6.81
CA TRP A 128 -10.30 8.08 5.52
C TRP A 128 -10.86 6.66 5.36
N ILE A 129 -10.12 5.65 5.78
CA ILE A 129 -10.59 4.25 5.72
C ILE A 129 -11.80 4.05 6.62
N ALA A 130 -11.78 4.65 7.81
CA ALA A 130 -12.91 4.56 8.75
C ALA A 130 -14.17 5.25 8.21
N GLU A 131 -14.00 6.36 7.48
CA GLU A 131 -15.10 7.15 6.91
C GLU A 131 -15.66 6.55 5.63
N THR A 132 -14.92 5.66 4.99
CA THR A 132 -15.29 5.05 3.71
C THR A 132 -15.56 3.56 3.94
N PRO A 133 -16.75 3.21 4.42
CA PRO A 133 -17.03 1.82 4.77
C PRO A 133 -16.98 0.91 3.56
N SER A 134 -16.63 -0.35 3.81
CA SER A 134 -16.66 -1.38 2.81
C SER A 134 -18.08 -1.54 2.28
N THR A 135 -18.23 -1.49 0.95
CA THR A 135 -19.51 -1.82 0.30
C THR A 135 -19.49 -3.32 0.01
N GLY A 136 -19.63 -4.04 1.08
CA GLY A 136 -19.55 -5.50 1.00
C GLY A 136 -20.83 -6.13 0.60
#